data_bd89a5f94dafe5c0476867703337a44b
#
_entry.id   bd89a5f94dafe5c0476867703337a44b
#
_cell.length_a   1.000
_cell.length_b   1.000
_cell.length_c   1.000
_cell.angle_alpha   90.00
_cell.angle_beta   90.00
_cell.angle_gamma   90.00
#
_symmetry.space_group_name_H-M   'P 1'
#
loop_
_entity.id
_entity.type
_entity.pdbx_description
1 polymer ?
#
loop_
_entity_poly.entity_id
_entity_poly.type
_entity_poly.pdbx_seq_one_letter_code
_entity_poly.pdbx_strand_id
1 'polypeptide(L)'
;MSLAAATALPSQIYASETLAGDGPSRPFGYKRSVSHWTVSDLEWEDLCPWLANQGIEAIDLVGPENWHHLKKHGLDSSMCNGAELNLVDGFIHEEFESVLHQRYTEMIPRVAKAGYQNLICFSGNRRGLSEEDGLQQAVRALRPMVQLAEEHGVVLQMELFNSIVDHPDYMADSSSWGIALAKELASPSFKLLYDIYHMQIMEGNLIQNIQENHNFYGHYHVAGVPGRNEPWNDQEINYPAVMEAIDKVGFDGYVALEYVFAQPIKESMQKSYNEFIQ
;
A
#
# COMPACT_ATOMS: atom_id res chain seq x y z
N MET A 1 2.59 40.71 -59.11
CA MET A 1 3.46 40.31 -57.99
C MET A 1 2.77 39.15 -57.22
N SER A 2 3.25 37.99 -57.49
CA SER A 2 2.65 36.71 -57.01
C SER A 2 3.28 36.29 -55.67
N LEU A 3 2.46 36.11 -54.63
CA LEU A 3 2.89 35.48 -53.38
C LEU A 3 2.75 33.98 -53.52
N ALA A 4 3.87 33.26 -53.38
CA ALA A 4 3.89 31.82 -53.30
C ALA A 4 3.59 31.39 -51.87
N ALA A 5 2.57 30.54 -51.71
CA ALA A 5 2.23 29.90 -50.46
C ALA A 5 3.09 28.61 -50.29
N ALA A 6 3.83 28.54 -49.22
CA ALA A 6 4.56 27.32 -48.83
C ALA A 6 3.63 26.37 -48.08
N THR A 7 3.39 25.18 -48.65
CA THR A 7 2.65 24.10 -48.01
C THR A 7 3.61 23.28 -47.14
N ALA A 8 3.38 23.28 -45.84
CA ALA A 8 4.08 22.36 -44.88
C ALA A 8 3.46 20.97 -44.96
N LEU A 9 4.30 19.95 -45.12
CA LEU A 9 3.93 18.54 -45.07
C LEU A 9 3.78 18.11 -43.58
N PRO A 10 2.81 17.25 -43.23
CA PRO A 10 2.67 16.76 -41.89
C PRO A 10 3.72 15.68 -41.59
N SER A 11 4.47 15.85 -40.51
CA SER A 11 5.37 14.84 -39.97
C SER A 11 4.56 13.65 -39.40
N GLN A 12 4.76 12.48 -40.00
CA GLN A 12 4.24 11.23 -39.48
C GLN A 12 5.01 10.88 -38.20
N ILE A 13 4.30 10.88 -37.07
CA ILE A 13 4.77 10.31 -35.81
C ILE A 13 4.59 8.80 -35.90
N TYR A 14 5.68 8.06 -36.02
CA TYR A 14 5.66 6.61 -35.84
C TYR A 14 5.44 6.32 -34.36
N ALA A 15 4.23 5.88 -34.03
CA ALA A 15 3.97 5.22 -32.74
C ALA A 15 4.68 3.88 -32.76
N SER A 16 5.63 3.68 -31.86
CA SER A 16 6.19 2.35 -31.58
C SER A 16 5.14 1.52 -30.88
N GLU A 17 4.53 0.58 -31.59
CA GLU A 17 3.74 -0.49 -30.96
C GLU A 17 4.71 -1.37 -30.16
N THR A 18 4.75 -1.16 -28.85
CA THR A 18 5.25 -2.14 -27.91
C THR A 18 4.25 -3.30 -27.91
N LEU A 19 4.69 -4.45 -28.40
CA LEU A 19 3.96 -5.72 -28.27
C LEU A 19 3.82 -6.04 -26.78
N ALA A 20 2.69 -5.67 -26.20
CA ALA A 20 2.26 -6.16 -24.90
C ALA A 20 1.97 -7.66 -25.08
N GLY A 21 2.71 -8.51 -24.36
CA GLY A 21 2.40 -9.93 -24.29
C GLY A 21 1.00 -10.12 -23.70
N ASP A 22 0.25 -11.09 -24.24
CA ASP A 22 -1.06 -11.51 -23.76
C ASP A 22 -0.92 -12.14 -22.35
N GLY A 23 -0.75 -11.31 -21.33
CA GLY A 23 -1.03 -11.66 -19.94
C GLY A 23 -2.55 -11.64 -19.72
N PRO A 24 -3.05 -12.32 -18.68
CA PRO A 24 -4.48 -12.27 -18.36
C PRO A 24 -4.93 -10.81 -18.24
N SER A 25 -6.00 -10.45 -18.96
CA SER A 25 -6.55 -9.10 -18.96
C SER A 25 -6.88 -8.69 -17.52
N ARG A 26 -6.29 -7.57 -17.05
CA ARG A 26 -6.65 -6.99 -15.76
C ARG A 26 -8.01 -6.32 -15.92
N PRO A 27 -9.02 -6.69 -15.16
CA PRO A 27 -10.31 -6.00 -15.23
C PRO A 27 -10.24 -4.60 -14.59
N PHE A 28 -9.34 -4.39 -13.60
CA PHE A 28 -9.12 -3.11 -12.91
C PHE A 28 -7.70 -2.55 -13.11
N GLY A 29 -7.51 -1.23 -12.88
CA GLY A 29 -6.24 -0.53 -13.08
C GLY A 29 -5.15 -0.84 -12.04
N TYR A 30 -5.51 -1.27 -10.84
CA TYR A 30 -4.57 -1.54 -9.76
C TYR A 30 -3.85 -2.90 -9.91
N LYS A 31 -2.73 -3.04 -9.18
CA LYS A 31 -1.89 -4.24 -9.15
C LYS A 31 -2.25 -5.13 -7.96
N ARG A 32 -2.01 -6.44 -8.10
CA ARG A 32 -2.33 -7.45 -7.09
C ARG A 32 -1.10 -7.81 -6.27
N SER A 33 -1.30 -7.94 -4.96
CA SER A 33 -0.26 -8.30 -4.00
C SER A 33 -0.80 -9.17 -2.86
N VAL A 34 0.07 -9.84 -2.13
CA VAL A 34 -0.25 -10.57 -0.90
C VAL A 34 0.75 -10.24 0.19
N SER A 35 0.28 -10.04 1.41
CA SER A 35 1.14 -9.75 2.55
C SER A 35 1.92 -11.00 2.97
N HIS A 36 3.25 -10.88 3.02
CA HIS A 36 4.15 -12.03 3.25
C HIS A 36 3.86 -12.76 4.56
N TRP A 37 3.56 -12.04 5.63
CA TRP A 37 3.34 -12.68 6.94
C TRP A 37 2.16 -13.65 6.92
N THR A 38 1.17 -13.44 6.04
CA THR A 38 -0.01 -14.31 5.93
C THR A 38 0.27 -15.61 5.17
N VAL A 39 1.33 -15.63 4.39
CA VAL A 39 1.75 -16.75 3.53
C VAL A 39 3.13 -17.32 3.91
N SER A 40 3.64 -16.95 5.08
CA SER A 40 4.98 -17.31 5.55
C SER A 40 5.21 -18.81 5.76
N ASP A 41 4.15 -19.62 5.74
CA ASP A 41 4.24 -21.08 5.75
C ASP A 41 4.67 -21.67 4.39
N LEU A 42 4.69 -20.84 3.34
CA LEU A 42 5.15 -21.23 2.00
C LEU A 42 6.60 -20.80 1.79
N GLU A 43 7.43 -21.73 1.32
CA GLU A 43 8.81 -21.41 0.96
C GLU A 43 8.88 -20.44 -0.24
N TRP A 44 9.83 -19.51 -0.25
CA TRP A 44 10.00 -18.52 -1.31
C TRP A 44 10.12 -19.14 -2.71
N GLU A 45 10.80 -20.30 -2.81
CA GLU A 45 11.01 -21.05 -4.03
C GLU A 45 9.72 -21.62 -4.63
N ASP A 46 8.70 -21.82 -3.80
CA ASP A 46 7.37 -22.30 -4.20
C ASP A 46 6.38 -21.15 -4.38
N LEU A 47 6.46 -20.14 -3.52
CA LEU A 47 5.54 -18.99 -3.50
C LEU A 47 5.76 -18.07 -4.71
N CYS A 48 6.99 -17.57 -4.91
CA CYS A 48 7.26 -16.57 -5.94
C CYS A 48 6.92 -17.04 -7.36
N PRO A 49 7.36 -18.22 -7.84
CA PRO A 49 7.00 -18.67 -9.17
C PRO A 49 5.49 -18.94 -9.30
N TRP A 50 4.82 -19.39 -8.22
CA TRP A 50 3.39 -19.59 -8.26
C TRP A 50 2.65 -18.26 -8.42
N LEU A 51 3.00 -17.22 -7.64
CA LEU A 51 2.39 -15.87 -7.75
C LEU A 51 2.57 -15.29 -9.15
N ALA A 52 3.78 -15.32 -9.67
CA ALA A 52 4.09 -14.84 -11.02
C ALA A 52 3.24 -15.56 -12.10
N ASN A 53 3.06 -16.87 -11.98
CA ASN A 53 2.22 -17.66 -12.90
C ASN A 53 0.71 -17.35 -12.78
N GLN A 54 0.27 -16.83 -11.62
CA GLN A 54 -1.12 -16.37 -11.43
C GLN A 54 -1.34 -14.91 -11.89
N GLY A 55 -0.27 -14.23 -12.34
CA GLY A 55 -0.34 -12.81 -12.70
C GLY A 55 -0.47 -11.89 -11.50
N ILE A 56 -0.04 -12.33 -10.31
CA ILE A 56 0.09 -11.51 -9.11
C ILE A 56 1.46 -10.83 -9.19
N GLU A 57 1.49 -9.50 -9.05
CA GLU A 57 2.66 -8.71 -9.41
C GLU A 57 3.63 -8.48 -8.25
N ALA A 58 3.18 -8.65 -7.00
CA ALA A 58 3.98 -8.25 -5.85
C ALA A 58 3.75 -9.12 -4.61
N ILE A 59 4.69 -9.01 -3.67
CA ILE A 59 4.52 -9.45 -2.28
C ILE A 59 4.68 -8.22 -1.39
N ASP A 60 3.79 -8.10 -0.42
CA ASP A 60 3.70 -7.01 0.53
C ASP A 60 4.51 -7.28 1.79
N LEU A 61 4.97 -6.23 2.48
CA LEU A 61 5.72 -6.28 3.74
C LEU A 61 6.98 -7.16 3.66
N VAL A 62 7.82 -6.92 2.64
CA VAL A 62 9.07 -7.67 2.43
C VAL A 62 10.28 -6.78 2.73
N GLY A 63 11.13 -7.25 3.64
CA GLY A 63 12.39 -6.60 3.98
C GLY A 63 13.55 -6.90 3.01
N PRO A 64 14.65 -6.13 3.12
CA PRO A 64 15.76 -6.20 2.16
C PRO A 64 16.47 -7.54 2.11
N GLU A 65 16.38 -8.35 3.14
CA GLU A 65 16.96 -9.70 3.21
C GLU A 65 16.30 -10.67 2.22
N ASN A 66 15.01 -10.41 1.87
CA ASN A 66 14.21 -11.28 1.01
C ASN A 66 13.95 -10.71 -0.41
N TRP A 67 14.33 -9.46 -0.70
CA TRP A 67 14.10 -8.85 -2.03
C TRP A 67 14.72 -9.62 -3.21
N HIS A 68 15.77 -10.41 -2.97
CA HIS A 68 16.41 -11.22 -3.99
C HIS A 68 15.49 -12.34 -4.52
N HIS A 69 14.59 -12.88 -3.67
CA HIS A 69 13.59 -13.85 -4.10
C HIS A 69 12.57 -13.22 -5.06
N LEU A 70 12.09 -12.02 -4.75
CA LEU A 70 11.16 -11.27 -5.60
C LEU A 70 11.77 -10.99 -6.97
N LYS A 71 12.98 -10.42 -7.00
CA LYS A 71 13.68 -10.05 -8.24
C LYS A 71 13.94 -11.24 -9.16
N LYS A 72 14.24 -12.39 -8.59
CA LYS A 72 14.46 -13.64 -9.34
C LYS A 72 13.25 -14.05 -10.18
N HIS A 73 12.05 -13.67 -9.76
CA HIS A 73 10.79 -14.04 -10.40
C HIS A 73 10.03 -12.87 -11.02
N GLY A 74 10.65 -11.67 -11.07
CA GLY A 74 10.04 -10.47 -11.65
C GLY A 74 8.87 -9.91 -10.81
N LEU A 75 8.85 -10.20 -9.51
CA LEU A 75 7.87 -9.65 -8.56
C LEU A 75 8.39 -8.36 -7.93
N ASP A 76 7.46 -7.46 -7.61
CA ASP A 76 7.72 -6.27 -6.83
C ASP A 76 7.61 -6.51 -5.31
N SER A 77 8.19 -5.61 -4.51
CA SER A 77 7.78 -5.41 -3.12
C SER A 77 6.75 -4.27 -3.11
N SER A 78 5.47 -4.60 -2.99
CA SER A 78 4.39 -3.60 -3.00
C SER A 78 4.45 -2.67 -1.79
N MET A 79 4.96 -3.18 -0.67
CA MET A 79 5.31 -2.44 0.54
C MET A 79 6.60 -3.02 1.10
N CYS A 80 7.63 -2.19 1.30
CA CYS A 80 8.84 -2.58 2.00
C CYS A 80 8.68 -2.36 3.50
N ASN A 81 9.35 -3.18 4.32
CA ASN A 81 9.44 -3.04 5.77
C ASN A 81 10.89 -3.15 6.26
N GLY A 82 11.10 -3.04 7.58
CA GLY A 82 12.38 -3.22 8.26
C GLY A 82 13.02 -1.93 8.76
N ALA A 83 12.39 -0.76 8.56
CA ALA A 83 12.80 0.49 9.19
C ALA A 83 12.07 0.75 10.52
N GLU A 84 10.86 0.23 10.67
CA GLU A 84 10.03 0.36 11.86
C GLU A 84 10.66 -0.35 13.08
N LEU A 85 10.31 0.08 14.27
CA LEU A 85 10.67 -0.63 15.52
C LEU A 85 9.71 -1.79 15.76
N ASN A 86 8.44 -1.47 15.81
CA ASN A 86 7.29 -2.37 15.95
C ASN A 86 6.00 -1.54 15.78
N LEU A 87 4.83 -2.14 16.00
CA LEU A 87 3.54 -1.49 15.83
C LEU A 87 3.18 -0.50 16.96
N VAL A 88 3.76 -0.65 18.16
CA VAL A 88 3.39 0.12 19.35
C VAL A 88 4.34 1.28 19.66
N ASP A 89 5.57 1.23 19.15
CA ASP A 89 6.62 2.24 19.31
C ASP A 89 6.84 2.94 17.97
N GLY A 90 6.16 4.05 17.74
CA GLY A 90 6.12 4.70 16.44
C GLY A 90 6.39 6.22 16.50
N PHE A 91 6.01 6.90 15.43
CA PHE A 91 6.36 8.30 15.19
C PHE A 91 5.67 9.33 16.11
N ILE A 92 4.71 8.91 16.95
CA ILE A 92 4.12 9.79 17.96
C ILE A 92 4.93 9.85 19.27
N HIS A 93 6.05 9.11 19.37
CA HIS A 93 6.85 9.03 20.59
C HIS A 93 8.20 9.72 20.41
N GLU A 94 8.42 10.78 21.19
CA GLU A 94 9.68 11.56 21.14
C GLU A 94 10.90 10.71 21.50
N GLU A 95 10.76 9.80 22.44
CA GLU A 95 11.86 8.90 22.88
C GLU A 95 12.35 7.96 21.78
N PHE A 96 11.54 7.66 20.75
CA PHE A 96 11.94 6.80 19.64
C PHE A 96 12.33 7.56 18.37
N GLU A 97 12.18 8.91 18.35
CA GLU A 97 12.44 9.72 17.17
C GLU A 97 13.86 9.50 16.62
N SER A 98 14.86 9.53 17.49
CA SER A 98 16.26 9.37 17.07
C SER A 98 16.55 8.02 16.41
N VAL A 99 16.07 6.94 16.98
CA VAL A 99 16.29 5.59 16.42
C VAL A 99 15.46 5.35 15.17
N LEU A 100 14.25 5.90 15.09
CA LEU A 100 13.43 5.84 13.87
C LEU A 100 14.09 6.65 12.75
N HIS A 101 14.56 7.86 13.03
CA HIS A 101 15.30 8.66 12.05
C HIS A 101 16.53 7.93 11.51
N GLN A 102 17.30 7.30 12.38
CA GLN A 102 18.46 6.51 11.92
C GLN A 102 18.04 5.40 10.97
N ARG A 103 17.05 4.59 11.36
CA ARG A 103 16.59 3.43 10.57
C ARG A 103 15.99 3.84 9.22
N TYR A 104 15.12 4.87 9.20
CA TYR A 104 14.52 5.35 7.95
C TYR A 104 15.56 6.03 7.05
N THR A 105 16.51 6.76 7.61
CA THR A 105 17.63 7.34 6.84
C THR A 105 18.48 6.27 6.14
N GLU A 106 18.67 5.12 6.77
CA GLU A 106 19.36 3.98 6.16
C GLU A 106 18.50 3.22 5.16
N MET A 107 17.19 3.08 5.42
CA MET A 107 16.29 2.25 4.62
C MET A 107 15.79 2.94 3.35
N ILE A 108 15.43 4.22 3.40
CA ILE A 108 14.87 4.96 2.25
C ILE A 108 15.77 4.84 1.00
N PRO A 109 17.10 5.13 1.07
CA PRO A 109 17.98 4.95 -0.09
C PRO A 109 18.09 3.49 -0.55
N ARG A 110 17.96 2.52 0.35
CA ARG A 110 18.00 1.08 0.01
C ARG A 110 16.78 0.67 -0.78
N VAL A 111 15.57 1.13 -0.39
CA VAL A 111 14.31 0.91 -1.11
C VAL A 111 14.42 1.48 -2.52
N ALA A 112 14.82 2.74 -2.66
CA ALA A 112 15.02 3.39 -3.96
C ALA A 112 16.03 2.64 -4.84
N LYS A 113 17.20 2.28 -4.29
CA LYS A 113 18.26 1.53 -5.00
C LYS A 113 17.77 0.15 -5.45
N ALA A 114 16.86 -0.46 -4.69
CA ALA A 114 16.26 -1.73 -5.06
C ALA A 114 15.23 -1.59 -6.20
N GLY A 115 14.80 -0.38 -6.53
CA GLY A 115 13.78 -0.09 -7.53
C GLY A 115 12.36 -0.18 -6.97
N TYR A 116 12.20 -0.22 -5.65
CA TYR A 116 10.90 -0.22 -4.97
C TYR A 116 10.52 1.20 -4.55
N GLN A 117 9.25 1.40 -4.18
CA GLN A 117 8.71 2.73 -3.97
C GLN A 117 8.13 2.94 -2.57
N ASN A 118 7.47 1.94 -2.01
CA ASN A 118 6.70 2.09 -0.78
C ASN A 118 7.46 1.56 0.43
N LEU A 119 7.41 2.29 1.53
CA LEU A 119 8.01 1.90 2.82
C LEU A 119 7.01 2.17 3.93
N ILE A 120 6.67 1.11 4.68
CA ILE A 120 5.70 1.18 5.78
C ILE A 120 6.19 2.03 6.94
N CYS A 121 5.29 2.71 7.63
CA CYS A 121 5.54 3.33 8.93
C CYS A 121 4.31 3.26 9.82
N PHE A 122 4.52 3.39 11.14
CA PHE A 122 3.47 3.26 12.15
C PHE A 122 3.44 4.46 13.08
N SER A 123 2.22 4.84 13.50
CA SER A 123 2.04 5.89 14.49
C SER A 123 2.55 5.48 15.88
N GLY A 124 2.26 4.26 16.27
CA GLY A 124 2.42 3.76 17.64
C GLY A 124 1.17 3.95 18.49
N ASN A 125 1.22 3.44 19.73
CA ASN A 125 0.12 3.50 20.68
C ASN A 125 0.04 4.85 21.39
N ARG A 126 -1.16 5.34 21.71
CA ARG A 126 -1.42 6.67 22.33
C ARG A 126 -0.74 6.85 23.66
N ARG A 127 -0.75 5.84 24.52
CA ARG A 127 -0.17 5.91 25.88
C ARG A 127 -0.65 7.13 26.67
N GLY A 128 -1.91 7.51 26.44
CA GLY A 128 -2.52 8.68 27.05
C GLY A 128 -2.28 10.02 26.34
N LEU A 129 -1.57 10.05 25.22
CA LEU A 129 -1.47 11.23 24.37
C LEU A 129 -2.84 11.57 23.75
N SER A 130 -3.14 12.87 23.67
CA SER A 130 -4.26 13.33 22.88
C SER A 130 -4.04 13.14 21.38
N GLU A 131 -5.10 13.14 20.60
CA GLU A 131 -4.98 13.08 19.11
C GLU A 131 -4.18 14.26 18.57
N GLU A 132 -4.38 15.45 19.12
CA GLU A 132 -3.66 16.67 18.74
C GLU A 132 -2.16 16.57 19.07
N ASP A 133 -1.80 16.18 20.29
CA ASP A 133 -0.39 16.04 20.68
C ASP A 133 0.30 14.96 19.87
N GLY A 134 -0.37 13.82 19.63
CA GLY A 134 0.13 12.75 18.75
C GLY A 134 0.33 13.21 17.32
N LEU A 135 -0.61 13.98 16.77
CA LEU A 135 -0.51 14.56 15.43
C LEU A 135 0.70 15.49 15.31
N GLN A 136 0.85 16.43 16.23
CA GLN A 136 1.96 17.39 16.23
C GLN A 136 3.32 16.68 16.35
N GLN A 137 3.41 15.68 17.20
CA GLN A 137 4.62 14.86 17.33
C GLN A 137 4.92 14.07 16.05
N ALA A 138 3.91 13.41 15.45
CA ALA A 138 4.09 12.67 14.20
C ALA A 138 4.54 13.58 13.06
N VAL A 139 3.95 14.77 12.92
CA VAL A 139 4.37 15.79 11.92
C VAL A 139 5.83 16.16 12.10
N ARG A 140 6.26 16.44 13.35
CA ARG A 140 7.66 16.82 13.66
C ARG A 140 8.61 15.69 13.28
N ALA A 141 8.31 14.48 13.72
CA ALA A 141 9.20 13.34 13.54
C ALA A 141 9.24 12.83 12.09
N LEU A 142 8.11 12.85 11.37
CA LEU A 142 8.04 12.37 9.98
C LEU A 142 8.60 13.36 8.96
N ARG A 143 8.50 14.69 9.19
CA ARG A 143 8.84 15.70 8.20
C ARG A 143 10.25 15.54 7.58
N PRO A 144 11.33 15.35 8.35
CA PRO A 144 12.67 15.13 7.77
C PRO A 144 12.77 13.80 7.01
N MET A 145 12.04 12.77 7.42
CA MET A 145 12.02 11.47 6.72
C MET A 145 11.25 11.55 5.41
N VAL A 146 10.16 12.29 5.38
CA VAL A 146 9.37 12.56 4.16
C VAL A 146 10.19 13.37 3.15
N GLN A 147 10.95 14.38 3.59
CA GLN A 147 11.86 15.12 2.72
C GLN A 147 12.92 14.22 2.09
N LEU A 148 13.52 13.35 2.89
CA LEU A 148 14.48 12.36 2.37
C LEU A 148 13.81 11.38 1.39
N ALA A 149 12.58 10.97 1.67
CA ALA A 149 11.81 10.09 0.78
C ALA A 149 11.53 10.77 -0.57
N GLU A 150 11.20 12.08 -0.59
CA GLU A 150 11.06 12.87 -1.83
C GLU A 150 12.34 12.86 -2.67
N GLU A 151 13.51 13.08 -2.04
CA GLU A 151 14.81 13.08 -2.72
C GLU A 151 15.10 11.74 -3.40
N HIS A 152 14.58 10.65 -2.85
CA HIS A 152 14.82 9.30 -3.33
C HIS A 152 13.66 8.70 -4.15
N GLY A 153 12.55 9.41 -4.32
CA GLY A 153 11.35 8.92 -5.02
C GLY A 153 10.66 7.76 -4.27
N VAL A 154 10.79 7.73 -2.94
CA VAL A 154 10.13 6.77 -2.05
C VAL A 154 8.88 7.41 -1.44
N VAL A 155 7.88 6.61 -1.13
CA VAL A 155 6.65 7.02 -0.43
C VAL A 155 6.59 6.31 0.91
N LEU A 156 6.59 7.08 2.00
CA LEU A 156 6.28 6.55 3.32
C LEU A 156 4.77 6.35 3.44
N GLN A 157 4.35 5.20 3.88
CA GLN A 157 2.93 4.89 4.02
C GLN A 157 2.61 4.50 5.46
N MET A 158 1.76 5.29 6.11
CA MET A 158 1.29 5.00 7.46
C MET A 158 0.04 4.15 7.39
N GLU A 159 0.09 2.99 8.03
CA GLU A 159 -1.05 2.09 8.08
C GLU A 159 -2.06 2.52 9.14
N LEU A 160 -3.33 2.48 8.76
CA LEU A 160 -4.47 2.73 9.64
C LEU A 160 -4.97 1.41 10.24
N PHE A 161 -4.94 1.30 11.56
CA PHE A 161 -5.38 0.10 12.28
C PHE A 161 -6.68 0.31 13.05
N ASN A 162 -7.38 -0.76 13.36
CA ASN A 162 -8.46 -0.70 14.34
C ASN A 162 -7.93 -0.78 15.77
N SER A 163 -8.40 0.11 16.63
CA SER A 163 -8.08 0.13 18.06
C SER A 163 -9.11 -0.60 18.93
N ILE A 164 -10.15 -1.16 18.32
CA ILE A 164 -11.26 -1.83 19.00
C ILE A 164 -10.98 -3.31 19.25
N VAL A 165 -10.40 -4.01 18.25
CA VAL A 165 -10.23 -5.46 18.27
C VAL A 165 -8.75 -5.86 18.32
N ASP A 166 -7.94 -5.40 17.34
CA ASP A 166 -6.62 -5.98 17.08
C ASP A 166 -5.46 -5.17 17.69
N HIS A 167 -5.54 -3.83 17.64
CA HIS A 167 -4.45 -2.93 18.05
C HIS A 167 -4.91 -1.92 19.10
N PRO A 168 -5.30 -2.35 20.32
CA PRO A 168 -5.77 -1.44 21.36
C PRO A 168 -4.80 -0.29 21.58
N ASP A 169 -5.35 0.94 21.73
CA ASP A 169 -4.59 2.17 21.97
C ASP A 169 -3.76 2.70 20.78
N TYR A 170 -3.86 2.13 19.57
CA TYR A 170 -3.16 2.65 18.40
C TYR A 170 -3.65 4.05 18.03
N MET A 171 -2.73 4.98 17.63
CA MET A 171 -3.09 6.38 17.39
C MET A 171 -3.75 6.59 16.04
N ALA A 172 -3.20 6.04 14.96
CA ALA A 172 -3.71 6.21 13.60
C ALA A 172 -4.88 5.22 13.33
N ASP A 173 -5.94 5.32 14.11
CA ASP A 173 -7.09 4.41 14.08
C ASP A 173 -8.31 4.99 13.33
N SER A 174 -8.13 6.13 12.66
CA SER A 174 -9.17 6.74 11.83
C SER A 174 -8.59 7.39 10.58
N SER A 175 -9.37 7.37 9.49
CA SER A 175 -9.00 8.07 8.26
C SER A 175 -8.88 9.57 8.47
N SER A 176 -9.70 10.17 9.32
CA SER A 176 -9.67 11.60 9.62
C SER A 176 -8.34 12.04 10.24
N TRP A 177 -7.81 11.30 11.20
CA TRP A 177 -6.52 11.59 11.82
C TRP A 177 -5.35 11.40 10.81
N GLY A 178 -5.35 10.30 10.07
CA GLY A 178 -4.34 10.05 9.03
C GLY A 178 -4.33 11.12 7.94
N ILE A 179 -5.51 11.55 7.48
CA ILE A 179 -5.66 12.62 6.48
C ILE A 179 -5.18 13.96 7.03
N ALA A 180 -5.45 14.27 8.32
CA ALA A 180 -4.92 15.48 8.96
C ALA A 180 -3.37 15.45 8.94
N LEU A 181 -2.75 14.32 9.29
CA LEU A 181 -1.30 14.14 9.23
C LEU A 181 -0.77 14.33 7.80
N ALA A 182 -1.39 13.73 6.80
CA ALA A 182 -0.98 13.86 5.41
C ALA A 182 -1.09 15.31 4.90
N LYS A 183 -2.11 16.05 5.31
CA LYS A 183 -2.28 17.47 4.99
C LYS A 183 -1.20 18.34 5.64
N GLU A 184 -0.84 18.08 6.89
CA GLU A 184 0.22 18.83 7.59
C GLU A 184 1.61 18.56 6.99
N LEU A 185 1.89 17.32 6.57
CA LEU A 185 3.14 16.96 5.89
C LEU A 185 3.17 17.54 4.47
N ALA A 186 2.03 17.64 3.79
CA ALA A 186 1.83 18.27 2.48
C ALA A 186 2.78 17.78 1.39
N SER A 187 3.06 16.46 1.35
CA SER A 187 4.02 15.84 0.45
C SER A 187 3.43 14.67 -0.33
N PRO A 188 3.78 14.49 -1.61
CA PRO A 188 3.43 13.29 -2.37
C PRO A 188 4.15 12.04 -1.87
N SER A 189 5.26 12.20 -1.14
CA SER A 189 6.04 11.11 -0.55
C SER A 189 5.56 10.66 0.83
N PHE A 190 4.37 11.10 1.23
CA PHE A 190 3.64 10.54 2.37
C PHE A 190 2.20 10.23 1.97
N LYS A 191 1.80 9.00 2.22
CA LYS A 191 0.45 8.48 1.98
C LYS A 191 -0.01 7.62 3.16
N LEU A 192 -1.26 7.24 3.12
CA LEU A 192 -1.84 6.28 4.05
C LEU A 192 -1.98 4.92 3.34
N LEU A 193 -1.68 3.87 4.05
CA LEU A 193 -2.15 2.54 3.74
C LEU A 193 -3.54 2.40 4.37
N TYR A 194 -4.55 2.26 3.51
CA TYR A 194 -5.94 2.09 3.93
C TYR A 194 -6.25 0.60 4.01
N ASP A 195 -6.20 0.04 5.22
CA ASP A 195 -6.64 -1.33 5.45
C ASP A 195 -8.16 -1.37 5.56
N ILE A 196 -8.80 -1.98 4.58
CA ILE A 196 -10.26 -2.05 4.45
C ILE A 196 -10.88 -2.81 5.64
N TYR A 197 -10.21 -3.87 6.12
CA TYR A 197 -10.64 -4.63 7.29
C TYR A 197 -10.65 -3.74 8.54
N HIS A 198 -9.55 -3.05 8.81
CA HIS A 198 -9.44 -2.19 9.97
C HIS A 198 -10.43 -1.02 9.91
N MET A 199 -10.57 -0.39 8.76
CA MET A 199 -11.46 0.76 8.62
C MET A 199 -12.94 0.37 8.57
N GLN A 200 -13.28 -0.86 8.15
CA GLN A 200 -14.65 -1.36 8.32
C GLN A 200 -15.03 -1.43 9.80
N ILE A 201 -14.13 -1.93 10.65
CA ILE A 201 -14.37 -2.05 12.10
C ILE A 201 -14.49 -0.67 12.76
N MET A 202 -13.66 0.29 12.36
CA MET A 202 -13.60 1.62 12.97
C MET A 202 -14.69 2.57 12.46
N GLU A 203 -14.89 2.63 11.16
CA GLU A 203 -15.63 3.73 10.52
C GLU A 203 -16.80 3.23 9.65
N GLY A 204 -16.62 2.10 8.98
CA GLY A 204 -17.55 1.70 7.92
C GLY A 204 -17.54 2.70 6.75
N ASN A 205 -18.67 2.79 6.02
CA ASN A 205 -18.86 3.75 4.91
C ASN A 205 -17.68 3.81 3.92
N LEU A 206 -17.06 2.64 3.68
CA LEU A 206 -15.80 2.47 2.94
C LEU A 206 -15.81 3.14 1.56
N ILE A 207 -16.88 2.90 0.78
CA ILE A 207 -16.98 3.38 -0.61
C ILE A 207 -16.93 4.91 -0.66
N GLN A 208 -17.70 5.59 0.18
CA GLN A 208 -17.70 7.06 0.21
C GLN A 208 -16.35 7.59 0.67
N ASN A 209 -15.76 6.98 1.71
CA ASN A 209 -14.46 7.38 2.23
C ASN A 209 -13.36 7.25 1.15
N ILE A 210 -13.33 6.13 0.42
CA ILE A 210 -12.40 5.92 -0.69
C ILE A 210 -12.61 6.98 -1.77
N GLN A 211 -13.84 7.24 -2.21
CA GLN A 211 -14.14 8.19 -3.27
C GLN A 211 -13.74 9.63 -2.91
N GLU A 212 -13.98 10.05 -1.68
CA GLU A 212 -13.70 11.42 -1.21
C GLU A 212 -12.22 11.64 -0.88
N ASN A 213 -11.51 10.59 -0.43
CA ASN A 213 -10.19 10.73 0.15
C ASN A 213 -9.07 9.96 -0.59
N HIS A 214 -9.36 9.37 -1.77
CA HIS A 214 -8.41 8.55 -2.55
C HIS A 214 -7.03 9.21 -2.76
N ASN A 215 -6.96 10.53 -2.84
CA ASN A 215 -5.69 11.24 -3.01
C ASN A 215 -4.72 11.08 -1.83
N PHE A 216 -5.20 10.64 -0.67
CA PHE A 216 -4.38 10.38 0.51
C PHE A 216 -3.97 8.92 0.65
N TYR A 217 -4.62 8.01 -0.09
CA TYR A 217 -4.38 6.57 -0.01
C TYR A 217 -3.39 6.13 -1.09
N GLY A 218 -2.34 5.44 -0.69
CA GLY A 218 -1.29 4.94 -1.59
C GLY A 218 -1.22 3.42 -1.67
N HIS A 219 -1.98 2.72 -0.81
CA HIS A 219 -2.02 1.26 -0.73
C HIS A 219 -3.29 0.79 -0.06
N TYR A 220 -3.76 -0.41 -0.38
CA TYR A 220 -4.94 -1.01 0.24
C TYR A 220 -4.65 -2.43 0.72
N HIS A 221 -5.14 -2.76 1.94
CA HIS A 221 -5.20 -4.14 2.44
C HIS A 221 -6.63 -4.67 2.46
N VAL A 222 -6.74 -5.99 2.31
CA VAL A 222 -8.02 -6.72 2.17
C VAL A 222 -8.08 -7.89 3.14
N ALA A 223 -9.11 -7.90 4.00
CA ALA A 223 -9.50 -9.05 4.81
C ALA A 223 -11.01 -9.00 5.13
N GLY A 224 -11.62 -10.15 5.43
CA GLY A 224 -13.04 -10.24 5.79
C GLY A 224 -13.33 -9.79 7.23
N VAL A 225 -14.43 -9.07 7.44
CA VAL A 225 -14.96 -8.71 8.77
C VAL A 225 -16.25 -9.50 9.01
N PRO A 226 -16.41 -10.16 10.16
CA PRO A 226 -15.46 -10.32 11.26
C PRO A 226 -14.38 -11.37 10.97
N GLY A 227 -13.34 -11.42 11.81
CA GLY A 227 -12.42 -12.55 11.94
C GLY A 227 -11.14 -12.46 11.12
N ARG A 228 -10.97 -11.42 10.26
CA ARG A 228 -9.79 -11.20 9.42
C ARG A 228 -9.44 -12.39 8.51
N ASN A 229 -10.46 -13.13 8.07
CA ASN A 229 -10.32 -14.26 7.16
C ASN A 229 -10.60 -13.82 5.70
N GLU A 230 -10.90 -14.80 4.84
CA GLU A 230 -11.15 -14.60 3.42
C GLU A 230 -12.22 -13.54 3.14
N PRO A 231 -12.11 -12.76 2.03
CA PRO A 231 -13.04 -11.69 1.69
C PRO A 231 -14.38 -12.17 1.09
N TRP A 232 -14.74 -13.43 1.32
CA TRP A 232 -16.01 -14.03 0.88
C TRP A 232 -16.69 -14.81 2.01
N ASN A 233 -17.86 -15.41 1.74
CA ASN A 233 -18.69 -16.16 2.68
C ASN A 233 -19.24 -15.29 3.82
N ASP A 234 -19.13 -15.75 5.06
CA ASP A 234 -19.77 -15.17 6.25
C ASP A 234 -19.09 -13.88 6.76
N GLN A 235 -18.81 -12.94 5.87
CA GLN A 235 -18.26 -11.64 6.17
C GLN A 235 -19.14 -10.50 5.63
N GLU A 236 -19.00 -9.28 6.16
CA GLU A 236 -19.98 -8.21 5.95
C GLU A 236 -19.62 -7.20 4.84
N ILE A 237 -18.36 -7.22 4.33
CA ILE A 237 -17.89 -6.25 3.33
C ILE A 237 -18.29 -6.69 1.93
N ASN A 238 -18.95 -5.79 1.19
CA ASN A 238 -19.21 -6.01 -0.23
C ASN A 238 -17.98 -5.68 -1.06
N TYR A 239 -16.99 -6.60 -1.09
CA TYR A 239 -15.73 -6.40 -1.78
C TYR A 239 -15.87 -6.04 -3.27
N PRO A 240 -16.73 -6.67 -4.08
CA PRO A 240 -16.89 -6.24 -5.47
C PRO A 240 -17.24 -4.75 -5.61
N ALA A 241 -18.10 -4.21 -4.76
CA ALA A 241 -18.46 -2.79 -4.79
C ALA A 241 -17.34 -1.88 -4.27
N VAL A 242 -16.57 -2.33 -3.28
CA VAL A 242 -15.41 -1.60 -2.76
C VAL A 242 -14.30 -1.54 -3.81
N MET A 243 -13.99 -2.67 -4.47
CA MET A 243 -12.98 -2.73 -5.53
C MET A 243 -13.37 -1.87 -6.74
N GLU A 244 -14.62 -1.87 -7.12
CA GLU A 244 -15.14 -0.98 -8.17
C GLU A 244 -14.96 0.51 -7.79
N ALA A 245 -15.11 0.86 -6.51
CA ALA A 245 -14.89 2.22 -6.04
C ALA A 245 -13.40 2.63 -6.12
N ILE A 246 -12.49 1.73 -5.78
CA ILE A 246 -11.04 1.93 -5.90
C ILE A 246 -10.63 2.12 -7.38
N ASP A 247 -11.18 1.31 -8.29
CA ASP A 247 -10.90 1.43 -9.72
C ASP A 247 -11.44 2.75 -10.30
N LYS A 248 -12.69 3.13 -9.94
CA LYS A 248 -13.34 4.36 -10.42
C LYS A 248 -12.59 5.65 -10.05
N VAL A 249 -11.84 5.66 -8.97
CA VAL A 249 -11.00 6.81 -8.61
C VAL A 249 -9.64 6.81 -9.33
N GLY A 250 -9.39 5.82 -10.21
CA GLY A 250 -8.18 5.73 -11.02
C GLY A 250 -6.95 5.26 -10.23
N PHE A 251 -7.14 4.50 -9.15
CA PHE A 251 -6.03 3.97 -8.39
C PHE A 251 -5.24 2.93 -9.20
N ASP A 252 -3.93 3.12 -9.31
CA ASP A 252 -2.98 2.29 -10.08
C ASP A 252 -1.89 1.64 -9.22
N GLY A 253 -1.99 1.81 -7.89
CA GLY A 253 -1.10 1.20 -6.91
C GLY A 253 -1.39 -0.28 -6.66
N TYR A 254 -1.11 -0.76 -5.45
CA TYR A 254 -1.29 -2.17 -5.08
C TYR A 254 -2.47 -2.34 -4.13
N VAL A 255 -3.22 -3.44 -4.35
CA VAL A 255 -4.19 -3.99 -3.42
C VAL A 255 -3.65 -5.33 -2.95
N ALA A 256 -3.36 -5.47 -1.66
CA ALA A 256 -2.77 -6.66 -1.09
C ALA A 256 -3.78 -7.46 -0.26
N LEU A 257 -3.80 -8.78 -0.48
CA LEU A 257 -4.49 -9.69 0.42
C LEU A 257 -3.72 -9.75 1.75
N GLU A 258 -4.40 -9.43 2.86
CA GLU A 258 -3.81 -9.47 4.19
C GLU A 258 -4.76 -10.12 5.21
N TYR A 259 -5.18 -11.34 4.93
CA TYR A 259 -6.08 -12.08 5.81
C TYR A 259 -5.47 -13.39 6.32
N VAL A 260 -5.97 -13.88 7.44
CA VAL A 260 -5.60 -15.18 8.00
C VAL A 260 -6.36 -16.26 7.22
N PHE A 261 -5.63 -17.11 6.52
CA PHE A 261 -6.22 -18.16 5.69
C PHE A 261 -6.92 -19.22 6.53
N ALA A 262 -8.24 -19.35 6.36
CA ALA A 262 -9.03 -20.46 6.90
C ALA A 262 -9.17 -21.63 5.89
N GLN A 263 -8.80 -21.39 4.63
CA GLN A 263 -8.78 -22.36 3.55
C GLN A 263 -7.35 -22.58 3.04
N PRO A 264 -7.07 -23.60 2.20
CA PRO A 264 -5.75 -23.79 1.60
C PRO A 264 -5.28 -22.51 0.88
N ILE A 265 -4.09 -22.01 1.23
CA ILE A 265 -3.59 -20.68 0.88
C ILE A 265 -3.71 -20.39 -0.63
N LYS A 266 -3.18 -21.26 -1.49
CA LYS A 266 -3.17 -21.04 -2.95
C LYS A 266 -4.56 -21.01 -3.57
N GLU A 267 -5.43 -21.91 -3.13
CA GLU A 267 -6.82 -21.97 -3.59
C GLU A 267 -7.61 -20.73 -3.14
N SER A 268 -7.40 -20.33 -1.90
CA SER A 268 -8.00 -19.14 -1.30
C SER A 268 -7.57 -17.86 -2.03
N MET A 269 -6.27 -17.66 -2.25
CA MET A 269 -5.77 -16.52 -3.02
C MET A 269 -6.33 -16.47 -4.45
N GLN A 270 -6.33 -17.61 -5.15
CA GLN A 270 -6.85 -17.69 -6.51
C GLN A 270 -8.32 -17.31 -6.57
N LYS A 271 -9.11 -17.79 -5.62
CA LYS A 271 -10.54 -17.45 -5.52
C LYS A 271 -10.74 -15.97 -5.20
N SER A 272 -9.98 -15.39 -4.26
CA SER A 272 -10.03 -13.97 -3.92
C SER A 272 -9.81 -13.10 -5.16
N TYR A 273 -8.76 -13.35 -5.90
CA TYR A 273 -8.42 -12.55 -7.09
C TYR A 273 -9.36 -12.78 -8.27
N ASN A 274 -9.95 -13.95 -8.41
CA ASN A 274 -10.81 -14.24 -9.56
C ASN A 274 -12.25 -13.80 -9.37
N GLU A 275 -12.74 -13.76 -8.13
CA GLU A 275 -14.16 -13.56 -7.86
C GLU A 275 -14.49 -12.27 -7.09
N PHE A 276 -13.56 -11.76 -6.27
CA PHE A 276 -13.86 -10.70 -5.31
C PHE A 276 -13.00 -9.45 -5.44
N ILE A 277 -11.79 -9.58 -6.01
CA ILE A 277 -10.79 -8.51 -6.07
C ILE A 277 -10.28 -8.35 -7.51
N GLN A 278 -11.16 -8.60 -8.43
CA GLN A 278 -10.87 -8.49 -9.88
C GLN A 278 -10.65 -7.06 -10.29
#